data_875d6bb1737354eb17b78a2701133d3f
#
_entry.id   875d6bb1737354eb17b78a2701133d3f
#
_cell.length_a   1.000
_cell.length_b   1.000
_cell.length_c   1.000
_cell.angle_alpha   90.00
_cell.angle_beta   90.00
_cell.angle_gamma   90.00
#
_symmetry.space_group_name_H-M   'P 1'
#
loop_
_entity.id
_entity.type
_entity.pdbx_description
1 polymer ?
#
loop_
_entity_poly.entity_id
_entity_poly.type
_entity_poly.pdbx_seq_one_letter_code
_entity_poly.pdbx_strand_id
1 'polypeptide(L)'
;MSDHFSGPRAIAGPAGDICDLYAFSSPERSGHLVLVLDVLPQAPLDSHFSEAIVCRFRLRPVTIAGAGAAAAFPFAGEDQELVFSCNFEAPRQGGAGMASVQEGWCVTPSGETVRFHVHDEQGGVSDGVRVYAGLRADPFFIDKPALDESQKTGRLAFKEVGTNSAIGPSGPINVLSIVVEADYRQWLRSGRGPLLAVVGETVVAGKLPIRIERIGRPEIKNVVLQMKEFDQVNRDLEVRDLYNLEDAFHMSKDYGGAYRARMHANLALMDRLDGKTDWPLGPNGTHPLTELLLADYLVVDPTKPYSADSFFEIEQATLEGRAYQTCGGRSLNDDVIDKLLTLLVNAGKGPRVSDGVDRPATAVLDAFPYQAPPNGI
;
A
#
# COMPACT_ATOMS: atom_id res chain seq x y z
N MET A 1 9.05 3.46 -0.57
CA MET A 1 8.20 4.25 0.36
C MET A 1 7.20 5.06 -0.45
N SER A 2 6.06 4.44 -0.75
CA SER A 2 5.05 5.06 -1.62
C SER A 2 4.16 6.08 -0.90
N ASP A 3 4.08 6.03 0.42
CA ASP A 3 3.03 6.76 1.13
C ASP A 3 3.49 7.50 2.40
N HIS A 4 4.78 7.50 2.71
CA HIS A 4 5.36 8.15 3.88
C HIS A 4 5.18 9.68 3.88
N PHE A 5 5.24 10.27 5.07
CA PHE A 5 4.99 11.70 5.30
C PHE A 5 3.64 12.19 4.76
N SER A 6 2.64 11.31 4.82
CA SER A 6 1.35 11.54 4.21
C SER A 6 0.45 12.53 4.97
N GLY A 7 0.83 12.94 6.16
CA GLY A 7 0.10 13.93 6.96
C GLY A 7 0.85 14.39 8.20
N PRO A 8 0.37 15.44 8.91
CA PRO A 8 1.00 15.97 10.12
C PRO A 8 1.24 14.93 11.21
N ARG A 9 0.34 13.97 11.38
CA ARG A 9 0.48 12.92 12.41
C ARG A 9 1.60 11.93 12.07
N ALA A 10 1.71 11.51 10.82
CA ALA A 10 2.78 10.65 10.35
C ALA A 10 4.14 11.34 10.50
N ILE A 11 4.24 12.62 10.10
CA ILE A 11 5.45 13.44 10.24
C ILE A 11 5.86 13.61 11.71
N ALA A 12 4.89 13.84 12.61
CA ALA A 12 5.17 14.05 14.03
C ALA A 12 5.49 12.75 14.79
N GLY A 13 5.06 11.60 14.28
CA GLY A 13 5.24 10.28 14.90
C GLY A 13 5.72 9.23 13.90
N PRO A 14 6.97 9.29 13.42
CA PRO A 14 7.47 8.45 12.32
C PRO A 14 7.42 6.94 12.61
N ALA A 15 7.34 6.53 13.87
CA ALA A 15 7.13 5.12 14.22
C ALA A 15 5.76 4.57 13.77
N GLY A 16 4.80 5.44 13.48
CA GLY A 16 3.48 5.07 12.94
C GLY A 16 3.29 5.48 11.49
N ASP A 17 4.31 6.06 10.85
CA ASP A 17 4.30 6.48 9.46
C ASP A 17 4.41 5.24 8.55
N ILE A 18 3.39 4.99 7.75
CA ILE A 18 3.34 3.84 6.85
C ILE A 18 4.12 4.16 5.58
N CYS A 19 5.02 3.27 5.22
CA CYS A 19 5.79 3.37 3.98
C CYS A 19 5.05 2.72 2.82
N ASP A 20 4.63 1.47 3.00
CA ASP A 20 4.06 0.64 1.94
C ASP A 20 3.14 -0.44 2.47
N LEU A 21 2.19 -0.86 1.62
CA LEU A 21 1.33 -2.04 1.80
C LEU A 21 1.48 -2.94 0.57
N TYR A 22 1.64 -4.24 0.81
CA TYR A 22 1.63 -5.27 -0.22
C TYR A 22 0.64 -6.38 0.15
N ALA A 23 -0.01 -6.94 -0.87
CA ALA A 23 -0.92 -8.07 -0.72
C ALA A 23 -0.87 -8.92 -1.99
N PHE A 24 -0.48 -10.20 -1.87
CA PHE A 24 -0.32 -11.10 -3.00
C PHE A 24 -0.45 -12.57 -2.60
N SER A 25 -0.76 -13.44 -3.55
CA SER A 25 -0.75 -14.89 -3.32
C SER A 25 0.66 -15.36 -3.02
N SER A 26 0.84 -16.23 -2.02
CA SER A 26 2.16 -16.75 -1.67
C SER A 26 2.80 -17.50 -2.85
N PRO A 27 4.02 -17.12 -3.27
CA PRO A 27 4.76 -17.91 -4.24
C PRO A 27 5.28 -19.24 -3.67
N GLU A 28 5.46 -19.33 -2.34
CA GLU A 28 5.98 -20.50 -1.64
C GLU A 28 4.87 -21.50 -1.29
N ARG A 29 3.69 -21.00 -0.87
CA ARG A 29 2.62 -21.83 -0.29
C ARG A 29 1.28 -21.59 -0.99
N SER A 30 0.89 -22.50 -1.88
CA SER A 30 -0.40 -22.44 -2.54
C SER A 30 -1.56 -22.33 -1.52
N GLY A 31 -2.53 -21.45 -1.80
CA GLY A 31 -3.66 -21.22 -0.92
C GLY A 31 -3.35 -20.34 0.30
N HIS A 32 -2.24 -19.59 0.26
CA HIS A 32 -1.90 -18.60 1.27
C HIS A 32 -1.86 -17.20 0.67
N LEU A 33 -2.31 -16.24 1.44
CA LEU A 33 -2.21 -14.81 1.16
C LEU A 33 -1.05 -14.25 1.97
N VAL A 34 -0.22 -13.45 1.34
CA VAL A 34 0.86 -12.67 1.96
C VAL A 34 0.40 -11.23 2.08
N LEU A 35 0.55 -10.68 3.27
CA LEU A 35 0.32 -9.27 3.60
C LEU A 35 1.62 -8.70 4.15
N VAL A 36 2.05 -7.56 3.63
CA VAL A 36 3.24 -6.85 4.13
C VAL A 36 2.87 -5.41 4.42
N LEU A 37 3.24 -4.93 5.60
CA LEU A 37 3.10 -3.53 6.00
C LEU A 37 4.46 -3.01 6.46
N ASP A 38 4.97 -2.04 5.73
CA ASP A 38 6.22 -1.36 6.04
C ASP A 38 5.93 -0.04 6.73
N VAL A 39 6.62 0.22 7.85
CA VAL A 39 6.51 1.43 8.66
C VAL A 39 7.89 1.98 8.99
N LEU A 40 7.96 3.18 9.55
CA LEU A 40 9.19 3.89 9.93
C LEU A 40 10.12 4.08 8.73
N PRO A 41 9.92 5.14 7.94
CA PRO A 41 10.76 5.44 6.77
C PRO A 41 12.21 5.69 7.16
N GLN A 42 13.15 5.18 6.36
CA GLN A 42 14.59 5.30 6.58
C GLN A 42 15.04 4.75 7.96
N ALA A 43 14.47 3.61 8.36
CA ALA A 43 14.72 3.00 9.65
C ALA A 43 16.23 2.75 9.90
N PRO A 44 16.82 3.30 10.98
CA PRO A 44 18.17 2.96 11.45
C PRO A 44 18.32 1.48 11.81
N LEU A 45 19.54 0.99 11.84
CA LEU A 45 19.84 -0.43 12.12
C LEU A 45 19.38 -0.92 13.50
N ASP A 46 19.29 -0.02 14.45
CA ASP A 46 18.86 -0.27 15.84
C ASP A 46 17.37 0.05 16.10
N SER A 47 16.57 0.20 15.03
CA SER A 47 15.17 0.53 15.13
C SER A 47 14.33 -0.59 15.75
N HIS A 48 13.30 -0.18 16.51
CA HIS A 48 12.32 -1.04 17.13
C HIS A 48 10.91 -0.55 16.83
N PHE A 49 9.94 -1.47 16.84
CA PHE A 49 8.53 -1.10 16.80
C PHE A 49 8.10 -0.40 18.09
N SER A 50 7.14 0.51 17.99
CA SER A 50 6.59 1.19 19.17
C SER A 50 5.55 0.31 19.88
N GLU A 51 5.69 0.15 21.19
CA GLU A 51 4.69 -0.52 22.03
C GLU A 51 3.36 0.26 22.13
N ALA A 52 3.38 1.53 21.76
CA ALA A 52 2.20 2.38 21.74
C ALA A 52 1.40 2.32 20.43
N ILE A 53 1.90 1.61 19.41
CA ILE A 53 1.28 1.56 18.08
C ILE A 53 0.89 0.13 17.74
N VAL A 54 -0.35 -0.03 17.29
CA VAL A 54 -0.87 -1.27 16.72
C VAL A 54 -0.85 -1.15 15.21
N CYS A 55 -0.18 -2.06 14.53
CA CYS A 55 -0.21 -2.20 13.09
C CYS A 55 -1.29 -3.20 12.68
N ARG A 56 -2.15 -2.82 11.74
CA ARG A 56 -3.31 -3.65 11.35
C ARG A 56 -3.36 -3.87 9.86
N PHE A 57 -3.76 -5.09 9.49
CA PHE A 57 -4.29 -5.37 8.16
C PHE A 57 -5.80 -5.57 8.32
N ARG A 58 -6.58 -4.81 7.55
CA ARG A 58 -8.03 -4.94 7.48
C ARG A 58 -8.42 -5.45 6.11
N LEU A 59 -9.17 -6.53 6.05
CA LEU A 59 -9.59 -7.15 4.81
C LEU A 59 -11.11 -7.26 4.79
N ARG A 60 -11.72 -6.97 3.63
CA ARG A 60 -13.15 -7.22 3.39
C ARG A 60 -13.35 -8.03 2.10
N PRO A 61 -14.21 -9.04 2.11
CA PRO A 61 -14.69 -9.63 0.88
C PRO A 61 -15.38 -8.58 0.02
N VAL A 62 -15.06 -8.58 -1.28
CA VAL A 62 -15.69 -7.70 -2.26
C VAL A 62 -16.12 -8.49 -3.51
N THR A 63 -17.07 -7.93 -4.22
CA THR A 63 -17.53 -8.47 -5.50
C THR A 63 -17.45 -7.41 -6.58
N ILE A 64 -17.31 -7.82 -7.83
CA ILE A 64 -17.38 -6.89 -8.96
C ILE A 64 -18.84 -6.46 -9.14
N ALA A 65 -19.13 -5.19 -8.84
CA ALA A 65 -20.49 -4.63 -8.90
C ALA A 65 -20.92 -4.23 -10.32
N GLY A 66 -19.97 -4.04 -11.24
CA GLY A 66 -20.21 -3.67 -12.63
C GLY A 66 -18.94 -3.80 -13.45
N ALA A 67 -19.10 -3.74 -14.79
CA ALA A 67 -17.98 -3.81 -15.73
C ALA A 67 -17.94 -2.54 -16.58
N GLY A 68 -16.72 -2.14 -16.97
CA GLY A 68 -16.45 -1.02 -17.85
C GLY A 68 -16.30 0.33 -17.16
N ALA A 69 -15.73 1.29 -17.88
CA ALA A 69 -15.40 2.64 -17.38
C ALA A 69 -16.62 3.48 -16.93
N ALA A 70 -17.84 3.02 -17.22
CA ALA A 70 -19.08 3.67 -16.78
C ALA A 70 -19.52 3.27 -15.37
N ALA A 71 -18.89 2.24 -14.75
CA ALA A 71 -19.19 1.85 -13.38
C ALA A 71 -18.63 2.90 -12.42
N ALA A 72 -19.52 3.57 -11.68
CA ALA A 72 -19.12 4.59 -10.70
C ALA A 72 -18.25 4.00 -9.57
N PHE A 73 -18.42 2.72 -9.27
CA PHE A 73 -17.70 1.99 -8.24
C PHE A 73 -17.71 0.49 -8.57
N PRO A 74 -16.61 -0.06 -9.10
CA PRO A 74 -16.60 -1.41 -9.64
C PRO A 74 -16.66 -2.53 -8.60
N PHE A 75 -16.42 -2.22 -7.30
CA PHE A 75 -16.39 -3.23 -6.24
C PHE A 75 -17.43 -2.91 -5.16
N ALA A 76 -18.27 -3.91 -4.84
CA ALA A 76 -19.19 -3.84 -3.72
C ALA A 76 -18.60 -4.61 -2.54
N GLY A 77 -18.49 -3.95 -1.38
CA GLY A 77 -18.01 -4.56 -0.14
C GLY A 77 -19.09 -5.33 0.59
N GLU A 78 -18.67 -6.32 1.37
CA GLU A 78 -19.51 -7.04 2.31
C GLU A 78 -19.29 -6.52 3.75
N ASP A 79 -20.24 -6.80 4.66
CA ASP A 79 -20.14 -6.35 6.06
C ASP A 79 -19.09 -7.12 6.88
N GLN A 80 -18.67 -8.29 6.40
CA GLN A 80 -17.65 -9.09 7.09
C GLN A 80 -16.29 -8.41 6.96
N GLU A 81 -15.63 -8.19 8.09
CA GLU A 81 -14.27 -7.69 8.16
C GLU A 81 -13.36 -8.70 8.86
N LEU A 82 -12.18 -8.91 8.28
CA LEU A 82 -11.12 -9.75 8.81
C LEU A 82 -9.97 -8.82 9.22
N VAL A 83 -9.51 -8.92 10.46
CA VAL A 83 -8.48 -8.02 10.99
C VAL A 83 -7.34 -8.84 11.59
N PHE A 84 -6.11 -8.56 11.11
CA PHE A 84 -4.88 -8.96 11.79
C PHE A 84 -4.35 -7.75 12.54
N SER A 85 -4.05 -7.90 13.84
CA SER A 85 -3.57 -6.81 14.68
C SER A 85 -2.23 -7.17 15.30
N CYS A 86 -1.16 -6.53 14.84
CA CYS A 86 0.20 -6.75 15.34
C CYS A 86 0.55 -5.72 16.40
N ASN A 87 1.02 -6.19 17.54
CA ASN A 87 1.35 -5.42 18.73
C ASN A 87 2.76 -5.81 19.18
N PHE A 88 3.43 -4.91 19.89
CA PHE A 88 4.82 -5.08 20.30
C PHE A 88 4.98 -4.74 21.79
N GLU A 89 5.88 -5.44 22.48
CA GLU A 89 6.34 -5.03 23.80
C GLU A 89 7.42 -3.94 23.69
N ALA A 90 7.66 -3.23 24.78
CA ALA A 90 8.83 -2.35 24.87
C ALA A 90 10.12 -3.16 24.68
N PRO A 91 11.09 -2.67 23.88
CA PRO A 91 12.36 -3.35 23.71
C PRO A 91 13.10 -3.49 25.03
N ARG A 92 13.67 -4.65 25.29
CA ARG A 92 14.45 -4.93 26.50
C ARG A 92 15.93 -5.03 26.16
N GLN A 93 16.80 -4.48 26.97
CA GLN A 93 18.24 -4.67 26.80
C GLN A 93 18.56 -6.17 26.89
N GLY A 94 19.28 -6.67 25.89
CA GLY A 94 19.91 -7.97 25.97
C GLY A 94 20.93 -8.03 27.11
N GLY A 95 21.41 -9.22 27.47
CA GLY A 95 22.51 -9.35 28.42
C GLY A 95 23.73 -8.53 28.02
N ALA A 96 24.69 -8.34 28.92
CA ALA A 96 25.86 -7.50 28.71
C ALA A 96 26.54 -7.76 27.35
N GLY A 97 26.52 -6.75 26.47
CA GLY A 97 27.07 -6.84 25.09
C GLY A 97 26.16 -7.48 24.04
N MET A 98 24.92 -7.79 24.37
CA MET A 98 23.91 -8.32 23.42
C MET A 98 23.02 -7.19 22.89
N ALA A 99 22.56 -7.34 21.65
CA ALA A 99 21.55 -6.46 21.06
C ALA A 99 20.24 -6.48 21.88
N SER A 100 19.46 -5.42 21.80
CA SER A 100 18.13 -5.38 22.43
C SER A 100 17.20 -6.43 21.79
N VAL A 101 16.30 -6.98 22.61
CA VAL A 101 15.31 -7.98 22.19
C VAL A 101 13.92 -7.37 22.30
N GLN A 102 13.10 -7.59 21.29
CA GLN A 102 11.71 -7.17 21.30
C GLN A 102 10.80 -8.35 20.95
N GLU A 103 9.73 -8.51 21.69
CA GLU A 103 8.69 -9.50 21.42
C GLU A 103 7.46 -8.81 20.83
N GLY A 104 6.73 -9.56 20.01
CA GLY A 104 5.47 -9.11 19.45
C GLY A 104 4.45 -10.25 19.37
N TRP A 105 3.22 -9.87 19.10
CA TRP A 105 2.14 -10.81 18.85
C TRP A 105 1.16 -10.26 17.82
N CYS A 106 0.64 -11.15 17.00
CA CYS A 106 -0.42 -10.86 16.05
C CYS A 106 -1.71 -11.56 16.49
N VAL A 107 -2.79 -10.80 16.66
CA VAL A 107 -4.13 -11.35 16.85
C VAL A 107 -4.75 -11.54 15.48
N THR A 108 -5.15 -12.77 15.17
CA THR A 108 -5.75 -13.17 13.89
C THR A 108 -7.26 -12.87 13.85
N PRO A 109 -7.91 -12.95 12.68
CA PRO A 109 -9.36 -12.80 12.56
C PRO A 109 -10.19 -13.80 13.37
N SER A 110 -9.64 -14.98 13.72
CA SER A 110 -10.28 -15.96 14.61
C SER A 110 -10.13 -15.62 16.11
N GLY A 111 -9.34 -14.61 16.45
CA GLY A 111 -9.01 -14.25 17.83
C GLY A 111 -7.80 -14.99 18.40
N GLU A 112 -7.16 -15.86 17.61
CA GLU A 112 -5.92 -16.52 18.03
C GLU A 112 -4.75 -15.55 18.07
N THR A 113 -3.74 -15.88 18.88
CA THR A 113 -2.54 -15.07 19.05
C THR A 113 -1.31 -15.82 18.58
N VAL A 114 -0.66 -15.29 17.57
CA VAL A 114 0.65 -15.74 17.08
C VAL A 114 1.73 -14.88 17.73
N ARG A 115 2.59 -15.47 18.57
CA ARG A 115 3.72 -14.78 19.21
C ARG A 115 4.97 -14.95 18.37
N PHE A 116 5.83 -13.93 18.35
CA PHE A 116 7.10 -13.92 17.61
C PHE A 116 8.14 -13.05 18.30
N HIS A 117 9.41 -13.30 17.99
CA HIS A 117 10.51 -12.40 18.31
C HIS A 117 10.79 -11.51 17.10
N VAL A 118 10.96 -10.21 17.34
CA VAL A 118 11.36 -9.25 16.28
C VAL A 118 12.75 -9.65 15.76
N HIS A 119 12.95 -9.60 14.45
CA HIS A 119 14.15 -10.06 13.72
C HIS A 119 14.35 -11.59 13.64
N ASP A 120 13.45 -12.40 14.14
CA ASP A 120 13.53 -13.85 13.95
C ASP A 120 13.05 -14.22 12.52
N GLU A 121 13.98 -14.66 11.68
CA GLU A 121 13.71 -15.02 10.28
C GLU A 121 12.66 -16.15 10.11
N GLN A 122 12.50 -16.99 11.12
CA GLN A 122 11.48 -18.05 11.10
C GLN A 122 10.09 -17.52 11.48
N GLY A 123 10.06 -16.39 12.20
CA GLY A 123 8.84 -15.79 12.71
C GLY A 123 8.07 -16.66 13.70
N GLY A 124 6.87 -16.20 14.07
CA GLY A 124 5.91 -16.99 14.85
C GLY A 124 4.98 -17.78 13.94
N VAL A 125 4.57 -18.97 14.36
CA VAL A 125 3.64 -19.83 13.61
C VAL A 125 2.54 -20.32 14.51
N SER A 126 1.28 -20.22 14.08
CA SER A 126 0.11 -20.82 14.72
C SER A 126 -1.01 -20.99 13.68
N ASP A 127 -1.68 -22.13 13.69
CA ASP A 127 -2.91 -22.44 12.93
C ASP A 127 -2.95 -21.90 11.48
N GLY A 128 -1.92 -22.24 10.69
CA GLY A 128 -1.85 -21.83 9.28
C GLY A 128 -1.49 -20.36 9.05
N VAL A 129 -1.12 -19.62 10.10
CA VAL A 129 -0.61 -18.26 10.05
C VAL A 129 0.86 -18.22 10.43
N ARG A 130 1.67 -17.53 9.64
CA ARG A 130 3.07 -17.24 9.93
C ARG A 130 3.29 -15.73 9.95
N VAL A 131 3.97 -15.23 10.98
CA VAL A 131 4.19 -13.79 11.17
C VAL A 131 5.66 -13.51 11.39
N TYR A 132 6.22 -12.60 10.61
CA TYR A 132 7.54 -12.01 10.80
C TYR A 132 7.37 -10.52 11.14
N ALA A 133 8.26 -9.98 11.96
CA ALA A 133 8.46 -8.54 12.11
C ALA A 133 9.93 -8.24 12.33
N GLY A 134 10.43 -7.19 11.66
CA GLY A 134 11.84 -6.80 11.79
C GLY A 134 12.27 -5.76 10.78
N LEU A 135 13.55 -5.38 10.85
CA LEU A 135 14.16 -4.47 9.90
C LEU A 135 14.39 -5.18 8.56
N ARG A 136 14.04 -4.50 7.45
CA ARG A 136 14.19 -5.01 6.08
C ARG A 136 14.64 -3.91 5.13
N ALA A 137 15.27 -4.30 4.03
CA ALA A 137 15.51 -3.39 2.91
C ALA A 137 14.16 -2.92 2.34
N ASP A 138 14.00 -1.62 2.09
CA ASP A 138 12.80 -1.07 1.45
C ASP A 138 12.68 -1.58 0.01
N PRO A 139 11.61 -2.30 -0.35
CA PRO A 139 11.43 -2.82 -1.70
C PRO A 139 10.84 -1.81 -2.68
N PHE A 140 10.39 -0.65 -2.22
CA PHE A 140 9.80 0.38 -3.09
C PHE A 140 10.85 1.07 -3.97
N PHE A 141 10.43 1.47 -5.18
CA PHE A 141 11.29 2.16 -6.13
C PHE A 141 10.50 3.18 -6.96
N ILE A 142 11.12 4.34 -7.22
CA ILE A 142 10.52 5.48 -7.95
C ILE A 142 11.61 6.52 -8.25
N ASP A 143 11.50 7.23 -9.37
CA ASP A 143 12.15 8.54 -9.58
C ASP A 143 11.21 9.67 -9.12
N LYS A 144 11.18 9.91 -7.80
CA LYS A 144 10.31 10.92 -7.19
C LYS A 144 10.59 12.35 -7.69
N PRO A 145 11.86 12.79 -7.85
CA PRO A 145 12.16 14.11 -8.44
C PRO A 145 11.58 14.30 -9.84
N ALA A 146 11.67 13.28 -10.72
CA ALA A 146 11.13 13.35 -12.07
C ALA A 146 9.59 13.36 -12.06
N LEU A 147 8.95 12.61 -11.16
CA LEU A 147 7.50 12.68 -10.99
C LEU A 147 7.05 14.07 -10.50
N ASP A 148 7.74 14.64 -9.51
CA ASP A 148 7.44 15.99 -9.00
C ASP A 148 7.61 17.07 -10.08
N GLU A 149 8.65 16.97 -10.89
CA GLU A 149 8.86 17.90 -12.00
C GLU A 149 7.80 17.73 -13.08
N SER A 150 7.36 16.49 -13.36
CA SER A 150 6.27 16.23 -14.30
C SER A 150 4.97 16.89 -13.86
N GLN A 151 4.60 16.72 -12.59
CA GLN A 151 3.41 17.36 -12.02
C GLN A 151 3.50 18.89 -12.01
N LYS A 152 4.68 19.43 -11.69
CA LYS A 152 4.93 20.87 -11.64
C LYS A 152 4.88 21.53 -13.00
N THR A 153 5.45 20.89 -14.03
CA THR A 153 5.54 21.45 -15.38
C THR A 153 4.35 21.09 -16.26
N GLY A 154 3.54 20.12 -15.87
CA GLY A 154 2.44 19.57 -16.68
C GLY A 154 2.95 18.81 -17.91
N ARG A 155 4.16 18.26 -17.87
CA ARG A 155 4.79 17.48 -18.94
C ARG A 155 5.62 16.35 -18.36
N LEU A 156 5.70 15.21 -19.05
CA LEU A 156 6.56 14.10 -18.66
C LEU A 156 8.03 14.55 -18.59
N ALA A 157 8.64 14.45 -17.42
CA ALA A 157 10.04 14.80 -17.16
C ALA A 157 10.95 13.56 -16.96
N PHE A 158 10.42 12.36 -17.24
CA PHE A 158 11.11 11.09 -17.05
C PHE A 158 12.23 10.90 -18.08
N LYS A 159 13.25 10.15 -17.68
CA LYS A 159 14.40 9.77 -18.48
C LYS A 159 14.42 8.26 -18.69
N GLU A 160 15.15 7.80 -19.71
CA GLU A 160 15.35 6.36 -19.98
C GLU A 160 15.95 5.60 -18.76
N VAL A 161 16.82 6.30 -18.00
CA VAL A 161 17.36 5.80 -16.72
C VAL A 161 17.07 6.83 -15.66
N GLY A 162 16.18 6.46 -14.74
CA GLY A 162 15.76 7.27 -13.59
C GLY A 162 16.71 7.14 -12.41
N THR A 163 16.44 7.94 -11.39
CA THR A 163 17.18 7.90 -10.11
C THR A 163 16.28 7.30 -9.03
N ASN A 164 16.59 6.09 -8.57
CA ASN A 164 15.80 5.44 -7.53
C ASN A 164 15.89 6.20 -6.20
N SER A 165 14.78 6.78 -5.78
CA SER A 165 14.66 7.57 -4.55
C SER A 165 14.73 6.73 -3.26
N ALA A 166 14.63 5.40 -3.37
CA ALA A 166 14.90 4.48 -2.25
C ALA A 166 16.42 4.26 -2.02
N ILE A 167 17.28 4.97 -2.76
CA ILE A 167 18.73 5.01 -2.51
C ILE A 167 19.06 6.38 -1.91
N GLY A 168 19.24 6.40 -0.58
CA GLY A 168 19.66 7.60 0.13
C GLY A 168 21.16 7.89 0.00
N PRO A 169 21.66 8.96 0.64
CA PRO A 169 23.08 9.35 0.58
C PRO A 169 24.05 8.27 1.09
N SER A 170 23.57 7.38 1.97
CA SER A 170 24.36 6.29 2.58
C SER A 170 24.10 4.92 1.93
N GLY A 171 23.37 4.86 0.84
CA GLY A 171 22.98 3.62 0.16
C GLY A 171 21.48 3.32 0.25
N PRO A 172 21.05 2.12 -0.14
CA PRO A 172 19.65 1.73 -0.06
C PRO A 172 19.11 1.81 1.37
N ILE A 173 17.87 2.29 1.51
CA ILE A 173 17.24 2.53 2.81
C ILE A 173 16.56 1.27 3.36
N ASN A 174 16.24 1.30 4.66
CA ASN A 174 15.54 0.25 5.38
C ASN A 174 14.20 0.75 5.93
N VAL A 175 13.32 -0.18 6.23
CA VAL A 175 12.02 0.01 6.90
C VAL A 175 11.84 -1.03 8.00
N LEU A 176 10.95 -0.79 8.95
CA LEU A 176 10.42 -1.85 9.81
C LEU A 176 9.25 -2.52 9.09
N SER A 177 9.36 -3.82 8.87
CA SER A 177 8.38 -4.60 8.12
C SER A 177 7.66 -5.61 9.00
N ILE A 178 6.37 -5.78 8.74
CA ILE A 178 5.52 -6.83 9.29
C ILE A 178 5.00 -7.65 8.13
N VAL A 179 5.26 -8.96 8.17
CA VAL A 179 4.80 -9.91 7.15
C VAL A 179 3.88 -10.93 7.80
N VAL A 180 2.66 -11.03 7.27
CA VAL A 180 1.69 -12.07 7.65
C VAL A 180 1.43 -12.95 6.45
N GLU A 181 1.72 -14.23 6.56
CA GLU A 181 1.33 -15.23 5.57
C GLU A 181 0.26 -16.15 6.17
N ALA A 182 -0.90 -16.25 5.53
CA ALA A 182 -2.06 -16.87 6.14
C ALA A 182 -2.87 -17.70 5.14
N ASP A 183 -3.36 -18.87 5.57
CA ASP A 183 -4.32 -19.67 4.81
C ASP A 183 -5.67 -18.95 4.77
N TYR A 184 -5.95 -18.22 3.68
CA TYR A 184 -7.16 -17.41 3.53
C TYR A 184 -8.45 -18.24 3.56
N ARG A 185 -8.41 -19.54 3.27
CA ARG A 185 -9.59 -20.43 3.22
C ARG A 185 -10.24 -20.60 4.58
N GLN A 186 -9.51 -20.36 5.67
CA GLN A 186 -10.03 -20.42 7.04
C GLN A 186 -11.07 -19.33 7.32
N TRP A 187 -11.02 -18.21 6.61
CA TRP A 187 -11.88 -17.05 6.90
C TRP A 187 -12.87 -16.73 5.79
N LEU A 188 -12.62 -17.17 4.55
CA LEU A 188 -13.58 -16.97 3.47
C LEU A 188 -14.70 -18.00 3.58
N ARG A 189 -15.92 -17.50 3.67
CA ARG A 189 -17.12 -18.36 3.68
C ARG A 189 -17.29 -18.99 2.31
N SER A 190 -17.60 -20.27 2.28
CA SER A 190 -17.94 -21.00 1.02
C SER A 190 -19.12 -20.34 0.31
N GLY A 191 -19.00 -20.18 -1.01
CA GLY A 191 -20.05 -19.62 -1.87
C GLY A 191 -19.96 -18.10 -2.07
N ARG A 192 -18.98 -17.42 -1.51
CA ARG A 192 -18.66 -16.00 -1.79
C ARG A 192 -17.53 -15.88 -2.81
N GLY A 193 -17.47 -14.74 -3.50
CA GLY A 193 -16.37 -14.45 -4.42
C GLY A 193 -15.02 -14.44 -3.67
N PRO A 194 -13.91 -14.73 -4.37
CA PRO A 194 -12.59 -14.82 -3.74
C PRO A 194 -11.91 -13.46 -3.52
N LEU A 195 -12.49 -12.37 -3.99
CA LEU A 195 -11.85 -11.06 -3.95
C LEU A 195 -11.85 -10.48 -2.54
N LEU A 196 -10.69 -9.97 -2.15
CA LEU A 196 -10.48 -9.25 -0.90
C LEU A 196 -9.97 -7.84 -1.17
N ALA A 197 -10.63 -6.85 -0.55
CA ALA A 197 -10.09 -5.50 -0.41
C ALA A 197 -9.18 -5.45 0.82
N VAL A 198 -7.97 -4.94 0.69
CA VAL A 198 -6.93 -4.94 1.73
C VAL A 198 -6.47 -3.52 2.04
N VAL A 199 -6.41 -3.18 3.32
CA VAL A 199 -5.94 -1.89 3.85
C VAL A 199 -4.97 -2.14 5.00
N GLY A 200 -3.88 -1.36 5.04
CA GLY A 200 -2.98 -1.25 6.19
C GLY A 200 -3.34 -0.04 7.05
N GLU A 201 -3.19 -0.16 8.37
CA GLU A 201 -3.43 0.94 9.32
C GLU A 201 -2.42 0.93 10.45
N THR A 202 -2.06 2.11 10.93
CA THR A 202 -1.39 2.32 12.22
C THR A 202 -2.32 3.06 13.17
N VAL A 203 -2.43 2.57 14.40
CA VAL A 203 -3.37 3.04 15.41
C VAL A 203 -2.67 3.18 16.75
N VAL A 204 -2.88 4.29 17.45
CA VAL A 204 -2.41 4.43 18.83
C VAL A 204 -3.15 3.45 19.73
N ALA A 205 -2.40 2.61 20.45
CA ALA A 205 -2.96 1.68 21.42
C ALA A 205 -3.63 2.44 22.57
N GLY A 206 -4.80 1.97 23.04
CA GLY A 206 -5.48 2.59 24.15
C GLY A 206 -6.96 2.26 24.24
N LYS A 207 -7.65 2.82 25.24
CA LYS A 207 -9.10 2.65 25.41
C LYS A 207 -9.92 3.21 24.25
N LEU A 208 -9.43 4.27 23.62
CA LEU A 208 -9.97 4.87 22.40
C LEU A 208 -8.86 4.82 21.35
N PRO A 209 -8.86 3.83 20.46
CA PRO A 209 -7.84 3.74 19.44
C PRO A 209 -7.98 4.90 18.46
N ILE A 210 -6.90 5.66 18.27
CA ILE A 210 -6.84 6.78 17.33
C ILE A 210 -6.00 6.32 16.14
N ARG A 211 -6.56 6.32 14.95
CA ARG A 211 -5.82 6.03 13.73
C ARG A 211 -4.81 7.15 13.48
N ILE A 212 -3.57 6.76 13.25
CA ILE A 212 -2.50 7.67 12.82
C ILE A 212 -2.57 7.79 11.31
N GLU A 213 -2.58 6.66 10.64
CA GLU A 213 -2.51 6.56 9.20
C GLU A 213 -3.22 5.32 8.66
N ARG A 214 -3.58 5.35 7.37
CA ARG A 214 -4.02 4.21 6.58
C ARG A 214 -3.41 4.24 5.18
N ILE A 215 -3.28 3.07 4.58
CA ILE A 215 -2.85 2.90 3.22
C ILE A 215 -3.67 1.81 2.53
N GLY A 216 -4.00 2.03 1.28
CA GLY A 216 -4.49 1.02 0.37
C GLY A 216 -3.57 0.92 -0.84
N ARG A 217 -3.86 1.67 -1.90
CA ARG A 217 -3.02 1.72 -3.10
C ARG A 217 -1.85 2.70 -2.93
N PRO A 218 -0.69 2.41 -3.54
CA PRO A 218 0.44 3.33 -3.53
C PRO A 218 0.09 4.68 -4.18
N GLU A 219 0.71 5.75 -3.71
CA GLU A 219 0.67 7.12 -4.26
C GLU A 219 -0.72 7.80 -4.28
N ILE A 220 -1.74 7.23 -3.67
CA ILE A 220 -3.07 7.88 -3.63
C ILE A 220 -2.98 9.22 -2.87
N LYS A 221 -2.38 9.23 -1.70
CA LYS A 221 -2.25 10.45 -0.88
C LYS A 221 -1.20 11.41 -1.42
N ASN A 222 -0.08 10.88 -1.89
CA ASN A 222 1.10 11.66 -2.25
C ASN A 222 1.14 12.13 -3.71
N VAL A 223 0.31 11.55 -4.59
CA VAL A 223 0.23 11.92 -6.01
C VAL A 223 -1.18 12.32 -6.41
N VAL A 224 -2.18 11.45 -6.14
CA VAL A 224 -3.53 11.65 -6.67
C VAL A 224 -4.35 12.64 -5.82
N LEU A 225 -4.18 12.64 -4.50
CA LEU A 225 -4.90 13.56 -3.60
C LEU A 225 -4.16 14.88 -3.37
N GLN A 226 -2.84 14.92 -3.52
CA GLN A 226 -2.00 16.09 -3.29
C GLN A 226 -2.24 17.17 -4.36
N MET A 227 -2.44 18.43 -3.94
CA MET A 227 -2.49 19.60 -4.85
C MET A 227 -1.33 20.54 -4.54
N LYS A 228 -0.31 20.55 -5.40
CA LYS A 228 0.92 21.32 -5.17
C LYS A 228 0.79 22.82 -5.53
N GLU A 229 -0.10 23.19 -6.45
CA GLU A 229 -0.11 24.56 -7.00
C GLU A 229 -0.88 25.60 -6.18
N PHE A 230 -1.82 25.18 -5.31
CA PHE A 230 -2.71 26.10 -4.63
C PHE A 230 -2.52 26.15 -3.11
N ASP A 231 -1.61 25.36 -2.55
CA ASP A 231 -1.50 25.22 -1.11
C ASP A 231 -0.23 25.89 -0.56
N GLN A 232 -0.23 27.22 -0.56
CA GLN A 232 0.86 28.00 0.06
C GLN A 232 0.89 27.90 1.60
N VAL A 233 -0.06 27.21 2.23
CA VAL A 233 -0.21 27.16 3.69
C VAL A 233 -0.69 25.77 4.14
N ASN A 234 0.12 24.75 4.13
CA ASN A 234 -0.07 23.43 4.80
C ASN A 234 -1.45 22.72 4.69
N ARG A 235 -2.43 23.28 3.97
CA ARG A 235 -3.78 22.70 3.83
C ARG A 235 -3.78 21.34 3.16
N ASP A 236 -2.79 21.09 2.34
CA ASP A 236 -2.62 19.80 1.69
C ASP A 236 -2.31 18.69 2.70
N LEU A 237 -1.40 18.95 3.63
CA LEU A 237 -1.10 18.02 4.73
C LEU A 237 -2.32 17.80 5.63
N GLU A 238 -3.10 18.86 5.92
CA GLU A 238 -4.34 18.73 6.71
C GLU A 238 -5.38 17.86 6.00
N VAL A 239 -5.57 18.01 4.70
CA VAL A 239 -6.52 17.19 3.94
C VAL A 239 -6.07 15.73 3.88
N ARG A 240 -4.78 15.47 3.75
CA ARG A 240 -4.24 14.11 3.81
C ARG A 240 -4.40 13.49 5.20
N ASP A 241 -4.21 14.28 6.26
CA ASP A 241 -4.45 13.83 7.63
C ASP A 241 -5.93 13.50 7.88
N LEU A 242 -6.85 14.32 7.38
CA LEU A 242 -8.29 14.03 7.41
C LEU A 242 -8.63 12.77 6.61
N TYR A 243 -8.01 12.59 5.44
CA TYR A 243 -8.19 11.40 4.63
C TYR A 243 -7.68 10.13 5.34
N ASN A 244 -6.57 10.22 6.09
CA ASN A 244 -6.07 9.14 6.92
C ASN A 244 -7.04 8.73 8.05
N LEU A 245 -7.90 9.66 8.50
CA LEU A 245 -8.92 9.39 9.51
C LEU A 245 -10.20 8.75 8.94
N GLU A 246 -10.43 8.86 7.63
CA GLU A 246 -11.59 8.24 6.99
C GLU A 246 -11.50 6.71 7.03
N ASP A 247 -12.64 6.04 7.18
CA ASP A 247 -12.69 4.59 6.99
C ASP A 247 -12.55 4.26 5.49
N ALA A 248 -11.58 3.42 5.13
CA ALA A 248 -11.31 3.06 3.74
C ALA A 248 -12.49 2.38 3.05
N PHE A 249 -13.36 1.71 3.82
CA PHE A 249 -14.53 1.02 3.33
C PHE A 249 -15.84 1.82 3.45
N HIS A 250 -15.84 2.89 4.28
CA HIS A 250 -17.00 3.75 4.52
C HIS A 250 -16.58 5.23 4.68
N MET A 251 -16.26 5.86 3.57
CA MET A 251 -15.90 7.27 3.59
C MET A 251 -17.06 8.13 4.09
N SER A 252 -16.79 9.10 4.97
CA SER A 252 -17.79 10.03 5.47
C SER A 252 -18.36 10.88 4.32
N LYS A 253 -19.61 11.34 4.49
CA LYS A 253 -20.23 12.22 3.51
C LYS A 253 -19.70 13.65 3.59
N ASP A 254 -19.09 14.03 4.70
CA ASP A 254 -18.73 15.43 5.00
C ASP A 254 -17.57 15.91 4.12
N TYR A 255 -16.52 15.10 3.97
CA TYR A 255 -15.31 15.45 3.21
C TYR A 255 -15.21 14.77 1.84
N GLY A 256 -16.04 13.78 1.57
CA GLY A 256 -15.99 13.00 0.32
C GLY A 256 -16.07 13.85 -0.96
N GLY A 257 -16.81 14.95 -0.91
CA GLY A 257 -16.88 15.91 -2.04
C GLY A 257 -15.54 16.64 -2.29
N ALA A 258 -14.84 17.02 -1.22
CA ALA A 258 -13.54 17.69 -1.33
C ALA A 258 -12.46 16.73 -1.89
N TYR A 259 -12.45 15.48 -1.43
CA TYR A 259 -11.52 14.46 -1.95
C TYR A 259 -11.78 14.19 -3.43
N ARG A 260 -13.04 14.03 -3.84
CA ARG A 260 -13.42 13.84 -5.26
C ARG A 260 -12.96 14.98 -6.14
N ALA A 261 -13.18 16.21 -5.71
CA ALA A 261 -12.77 17.39 -6.46
C ALA A 261 -11.25 17.44 -6.66
N ARG A 262 -10.47 17.15 -5.60
CA ARG A 262 -9.01 17.09 -5.68
C ARG A 262 -8.52 15.97 -6.59
N MET A 263 -9.00 14.76 -6.38
CA MET A 263 -8.62 13.61 -7.22
C MET A 263 -8.98 13.85 -8.68
N HIS A 264 -10.18 14.36 -8.96
CA HIS A 264 -10.58 14.70 -10.33
C HIS A 264 -9.61 15.69 -10.98
N ALA A 265 -9.24 16.76 -10.28
CA ALA A 265 -8.33 17.79 -10.82
C ALA A 265 -6.94 17.21 -11.11
N ASN A 266 -6.39 16.42 -10.20
CA ASN A 266 -5.08 15.78 -10.38
C ASN A 266 -5.09 14.71 -11.47
N LEU A 267 -6.13 13.87 -11.52
CA LEU A 267 -6.29 12.88 -12.57
C LEU A 267 -6.39 13.53 -13.95
N ALA A 268 -7.15 14.64 -14.06
CA ALA A 268 -7.23 15.41 -15.30
C ALA A 268 -5.91 16.12 -15.67
N LEU A 269 -5.05 16.44 -14.69
CA LEU A 269 -3.70 16.93 -14.94
C LEU A 269 -2.81 15.80 -15.46
N MET A 270 -2.81 14.65 -14.79
CA MET A 270 -2.00 13.49 -15.17
C MET A 270 -2.34 12.97 -16.57
N ASP A 271 -3.62 12.92 -16.94
CA ASP A 271 -4.10 12.54 -18.26
C ASP A 271 -3.52 13.42 -19.40
N ARG A 272 -3.09 14.65 -19.09
CA ARG A 272 -2.56 15.59 -20.08
C ARG A 272 -1.04 15.71 -20.12
N LEU A 273 -0.31 14.93 -19.33
CA LEU A 273 1.15 15.03 -19.23
C LEU A 273 1.87 14.70 -20.53
N ASP A 274 1.29 13.91 -21.41
CA ASP A 274 1.82 13.59 -22.75
C ASP A 274 1.28 14.52 -23.85
N GLY A 275 0.47 15.53 -23.48
CA GLY A 275 -0.16 16.48 -24.40
C GLY A 275 -1.45 16.00 -25.03
N LYS A 276 -2.01 14.86 -24.58
CA LYS A 276 -3.29 14.31 -25.05
C LYS A 276 -4.29 14.21 -23.91
N THR A 277 -5.50 13.80 -24.23
CA THR A 277 -6.55 13.45 -23.26
C THR A 277 -7.13 12.11 -23.68
N ASP A 278 -6.82 11.07 -22.93
CA ASP A 278 -7.20 9.69 -23.22
C ASP A 278 -8.37 9.21 -22.34
N TRP A 279 -8.68 9.95 -21.27
CA TRP A 279 -9.81 9.68 -20.40
C TRP A 279 -10.97 10.64 -20.68
N PRO A 280 -12.00 10.25 -21.46
CA PRO A 280 -13.18 11.08 -21.64
C PRO A 280 -13.90 11.23 -20.30
N LEU A 281 -14.28 12.46 -19.95
CA LEU A 281 -15.03 12.73 -18.73
C LEU A 281 -16.34 11.93 -18.70
N GLY A 282 -16.69 11.43 -17.53
CA GLY A 282 -17.95 10.74 -17.29
C GLY A 282 -19.16 11.67 -17.44
N PRO A 283 -20.40 11.14 -17.36
CA PRO A 283 -21.63 11.90 -17.52
C PRO A 283 -21.77 13.09 -16.58
N ASN A 284 -21.15 13.03 -15.40
CA ASN A 284 -21.17 14.10 -14.40
C ASN A 284 -19.99 15.07 -14.54
N GLY A 285 -19.22 15.01 -15.62
CA GLY A 285 -18.04 15.84 -15.83
C GLY A 285 -16.84 15.48 -14.95
N THR A 286 -16.85 14.31 -14.29
CA THR A 286 -15.76 13.83 -13.43
C THR A 286 -14.84 12.86 -14.18
N HIS A 287 -13.58 12.79 -13.78
CA HIS A 287 -12.63 11.82 -14.32
C HIS A 287 -13.06 10.39 -13.96
N PRO A 288 -13.09 9.43 -14.91
CA PRO A 288 -13.63 8.08 -14.69
C PRO A 288 -12.98 7.30 -13.56
N LEU A 289 -11.69 7.52 -13.30
CA LEU A 289 -10.94 6.84 -12.24
C LEU A 289 -11.19 7.42 -10.83
N THR A 290 -11.90 8.55 -10.68
CA THR A 290 -12.06 9.22 -9.39
C THR A 290 -12.62 8.30 -8.32
N GLU A 291 -13.74 7.63 -8.59
CA GLU A 291 -14.38 6.74 -7.60
C GLU A 291 -13.55 5.47 -7.35
N LEU A 292 -12.90 4.92 -8.38
CA LEU A 292 -12.03 3.77 -8.25
C LEU A 292 -10.85 4.05 -7.30
N LEU A 293 -10.20 5.19 -7.47
CA LEU A 293 -9.03 5.56 -6.66
C LEU A 293 -9.42 6.09 -5.28
N LEU A 294 -10.62 6.66 -5.15
CA LEU A 294 -11.18 7.05 -3.86
C LEU A 294 -11.46 5.83 -2.97
N ALA A 295 -11.81 4.69 -3.58
CA ALA A 295 -11.86 3.39 -2.93
C ALA A 295 -10.42 2.85 -2.73
N ASP A 296 -9.69 3.49 -1.84
CA ASP A 296 -8.28 3.31 -1.59
C ASP A 296 -8.01 2.04 -0.76
N TYR A 297 -8.00 0.91 -1.46
CA TYR A 297 -7.62 -0.41 -0.98
C TYR A 297 -7.05 -1.26 -2.14
N LEU A 298 -6.13 -2.17 -1.85
CA LEU A 298 -5.69 -3.18 -2.80
C LEU A 298 -6.80 -4.22 -3.00
N VAL A 299 -6.99 -4.69 -4.23
CA VAL A 299 -7.92 -5.79 -4.53
C VAL A 299 -7.12 -7.02 -4.92
N VAL A 300 -7.27 -8.10 -4.17
CA VAL A 300 -6.54 -9.35 -4.36
C VAL A 300 -7.46 -10.56 -4.46
N ASP A 301 -7.18 -11.46 -5.39
CA ASP A 301 -7.80 -12.80 -5.50
C ASP A 301 -6.77 -13.87 -5.10
N PRO A 302 -6.77 -14.35 -3.86
CA PRO A 302 -5.79 -15.33 -3.40
C PRO A 302 -5.96 -16.72 -4.04
N THR A 303 -7.00 -16.95 -4.83
CA THR A 303 -7.19 -18.20 -5.60
C THR A 303 -6.43 -18.21 -6.92
N LYS A 304 -5.97 -17.04 -7.37
CA LYS A 304 -5.20 -16.88 -8.60
C LYS A 304 -3.70 -16.96 -8.33
N PRO A 305 -2.89 -17.32 -9.35
CA PRO A 305 -1.46 -17.45 -9.17
C PRO A 305 -0.79 -16.10 -8.85
N TYR A 306 0.29 -16.18 -8.10
CA TYR A 306 1.23 -15.09 -7.91
C TYR A 306 1.79 -14.60 -9.25
N SER A 307 2.02 -13.30 -9.33
CA SER A 307 2.79 -12.67 -10.40
C SER A 307 3.62 -11.53 -9.80
N ALA A 308 4.82 -11.34 -10.30
CA ALA A 308 5.64 -10.17 -9.98
C ALA A 308 5.16 -8.90 -10.70
N ASP A 309 4.10 -8.99 -11.51
CA ASP A 309 3.51 -7.92 -12.30
C ASP A 309 1.99 -8.06 -12.25
N SER A 310 1.40 -7.82 -11.07
CA SER A 310 -0.03 -8.04 -10.79
C SER A 310 -0.81 -6.80 -10.37
N PHE A 311 -0.12 -5.73 -10.03
CA PHE A 311 -0.76 -4.49 -9.57
C PHE A 311 -1.75 -3.94 -10.59
N PHE A 312 -2.94 -3.58 -10.13
CA PHE A 312 -4.06 -3.07 -10.95
C PHE A 312 -4.65 -4.05 -11.98
N GLU A 313 -4.24 -5.31 -12.02
CA GLU A 313 -4.73 -6.29 -13.00
C GLU A 313 -6.26 -6.53 -12.88
N ILE A 314 -6.78 -6.65 -11.65
CA ILE A 314 -8.20 -6.90 -11.41
C ILE A 314 -9.02 -5.65 -11.76
N GLU A 315 -8.56 -4.48 -11.34
CA GLU A 315 -9.19 -3.19 -11.60
C GLU A 315 -9.23 -2.89 -13.10
N GLN A 316 -8.11 -3.03 -13.79
CA GLN A 316 -8.03 -2.79 -15.22
C GLN A 316 -8.89 -3.79 -16.01
N ALA A 317 -8.83 -5.08 -15.66
CA ALA A 317 -9.68 -6.08 -16.27
C ALA A 317 -11.18 -5.76 -16.10
N THR A 318 -11.56 -5.26 -14.92
CA THR A 318 -12.93 -4.83 -14.63
C THR A 318 -13.34 -3.62 -15.48
N LEU A 319 -12.48 -2.61 -15.62
CA LEU A 319 -12.71 -1.45 -16.47
C LEU A 319 -12.84 -1.82 -17.95
N GLU A 320 -12.09 -2.80 -18.40
CA GLU A 320 -12.09 -3.31 -19.78
C GLU A 320 -13.16 -4.35 -20.05
N GLY A 321 -13.83 -4.87 -19.03
CA GLY A 321 -14.84 -5.93 -19.15
C GLY A 321 -14.26 -7.29 -19.55
N ARG A 322 -13.00 -7.56 -19.19
CA ARG A 322 -12.29 -8.84 -19.43
C ARG A 322 -12.04 -9.62 -18.15
N ALA A 323 -11.69 -10.88 -18.27
CA ALA A 323 -11.24 -11.69 -17.15
C ALA A 323 -9.79 -11.33 -16.76
N TYR A 324 -9.54 -11.24 -15.45
CA TYR A 324 -8.19 -11.13 -14.90
C TYR A 324 -7.52 -12.51 -14.76
N GLN A 325 -6.19 -12.57 -14.81
CA GLN A 325 -5.41 -13.79 -14.85
C GLN A 325 -4.54 -14.03 -13.62
N THR A 326 -4.08 -12.98 -12.96
CA THR A 326 -3.20 -13.01 -11.80
C THR A 326 -3.97 -12.76 -10.50
N CYS A 327 -3.29 -12.88 -9.36
CA CYS A 327 -3.90 -12.58 -8.06
C CYS A 327 -4.25 -11.08 -7.87
N GLY A 328 -3.82 -10.18 -8.75
CA GLY A 328 -3.96 -8.75 -8.49
C GLY A 328 -3.19 -8.32 -7.25
N GLY A 329 -3.72 -7.36 -6.50
CA GLY A 329 -3.08 -6.82 -5.31
C GLY A 329 -1.81 -6.04 -5.65
N ARG A 330 -0.73 -6.29 -4.90
CA ARG A 330 0.60 -5.71 -5.12
C ARG A 330 1.66 -6.64 -4.61
N SER A 331 2.56 -7.09 -5.45
CA SER A 331 3.77 -7.82 -5.05
C SER A 331 4.93 -6.86 -4.76
N LEU A 332 6.00 -7.38 -4.15
CA LEU A 332 7.20 -6.58 -3.81
C LEU A 332 7.99 -6.12 -5.03
N ASN A 333 7.83 -6.81 -6.17
CA ASN A 333 8.48 -6.49 -7.44
C ASN A 333 7.58 -5.70 -8.41
N ASP A 334 6.31 -5.44 -8.05
CA ASP A 334 5.42 -4.70 -8.93
C ASP A 334 5.94 -3.29 -9.18
N ASP A 335 6.12 -2.95 -10.44
CA ASP A 335 6.41 -1.60 -10.88
C ASP A 335 5.11 -0.79 -10.89
N VAL A 336 4.69 -0.40 -9.68
CA VAL A 336 3.42 0.29 -9.46
C VAL A 336 3.39 1.68 -10.05
N ILE A 337 4.57 2.32 -10.14
CA ILE A 337 4.69 3.69 -10.67
C ILE A 337 4.46 3.70 -12.17
N ASP A 338 5.17 2.89 -12.91
CA ASP A 338 5.02 2.82 -14.36
C ASP A 338 3.62 2.36 -14.76
N LYS A 339 3.04 1.41 -14.02
CA LYS A 339 1.65 0.97 -14.24
C LYS A 339 0.65 2.07 -13.98
N LEU A 340 0.77 2.76 -12.84
CA LEU A 340 -0.11 3.86 -12.48
C LEU A 340 0.03 5.01 -13.48
N LEU A 341 1.26 5.41 -13.81
CA LEU A 341 1.53 6.46 -14.79
C LEU A 341 0.95 6.10 -16.18
N THR A 342 1.17 4.87 -16.65
CA THR A 342 0.63 4.42 -17.94
C THR A 342 -0.90 4.47 -17.94
N LEU A 343 -1.55 4.03 -16.85
CA LEU A 343 -3.00 4.10 -16.72
C LEU A 343 -3.48 5.56 -16.69
N LEU A 344 -2.85 6.42 -15.90
CA LEU A 344 -3.27 7.81 -15.71
C LEU A 344 -3.04 8.67 -16.96
N VAL A 345 -1.92 8.49 -17.65
CA VAL A 345 -1.51 9.34 -18.77
C VAL A 345 -2.15 8.93 -20.09
N ASN A 346 -2.25 7.62 -20.37
CA ASN A 346 -2.73 7.17 -21.68
C ASN A 346 -3.81 6.06 -21.59
N ALA A 347 -4.50 5.95 -20.47
CA ALA A 347 -5.56 4.97 -20.22
C ALA A 347 -5.11 3.51 -20.39
N GLY A 348 -3.81 3.22 -20.24
CA GLY A 348 -3.24 1.89 -20.45
C GLY A 348 -3.21 1.43 -21.92
N LYS A 349 -3.51 2.31 -22.87
CA LYS A 349 -3.65 2.00 -24.31
C LYS A 349 -2.47 2.45 -25.15
N GLY A 350 -1.59 3.27 -24.59
CA GLY A 350 -0.41 3.81 -25.25
C GLY A 350 0.86 3.03 -24.92
N PRO A 351 2.02 3.56 -25.31
CA PRO A 351 3.29 3.02 -24.84
C PRO A 351 3.39 3.17 -23.30
N ARG A 352 4.11 2.24 -22.68
CA ARG A 352 4.41 2.32 -21.25
C ARG A 352 5.04 3.68 -20.92
N VAL A 353 4.51 4.35 -19.92
CA VAL A 353 5.11 5.55 -19.33
C VAL A 353 5.97 5.09 -18.18
N SER A 354 7.29 5.21 -18.34
CA SER A 354 8.25 4.74 -17.35
C SER A 354 8.99 5.92 -16.71
N ASP A 355 9.23 5.80 -15.39
CA ASP A 355 10.10 6.73 -14.67
C ASP A 355 11.59 6.34 -14.77
N GLY A 356 11.90 5.21 -15.43
CA GLY A 356 13.24 4.68 -15.63
C GLY A 356 13.83 3.96 -14.42
N VAL A 357 12.99 3.56 -13.45
CA VAL A 357 13.37 2.77 -12.27
C VAL A 357 12.50 1.53 -12.19
N ASP A 358 12.98 0.40 -12.70
CA ASP A 358 12.17 -0.80 -12.95
C ASP A 358 12.23 -1.87 -11.85
N ARG A 359 12.96 -1.64 -10.74
CA ARG A 359 13.15 -2.67 -9.71
C ARG A 359 13.62 -2.10 -8.37
N PRO A 360 13.39 -2.84 -7.26
CA PRO A 360 13.93 -2.53 -5.95
C PRO A 360 15.46 -2.34 -5.97
N ALA A 361 15.97 -1.46 -5.09
CA ALA A 361 17.42 -1.24 -4.92
C ALA A 361 18.14 -2.50 -4.42
N THR A 362 17.47 -3.32 -3.60
CA THR A 362 17.92 -4.62 -3.12
C THR A 362 16.91 -5.68 -3.53
N ALA A 363 17.36 -6.75 -4.17
CA ALA A 363 16.48 -7.79 -4.70
C ALA A 363 15.68 -8.46 -3.57
N VAL A 364 14.36 -8.60 -3.78
CA VAL A 364 13.47 -9.30 -2.86
C VAL A 364 13.64 -10.82 -2.91
N LEU A 365 13.07 -11.54 -1.96
CA LEU A 365 13.17 -13.00 -1.83
C LEU A 365 11.90 -13.69 -2.36
N ASP A 366 12.04 -14.91 -2.87
CA ASP A 366 10.91 -15.75 -3.28
C ASP A 366 10.32 -16.57 -2.13
N ALA A 367 10.95 -16.53 -0.95
CA ALA A 367 10.54 -17.24 0.26
C ALA A 367 10.35 -16.28 1.42
N PHE A 368 9.52 -16.70 2.38
CA PHE A 368 9.25 -15.95 3.61
C PHE A 368 10.56 -15.53 4.33
N PRO A 369 10.67 -14.27 4.77
CA PRO A 369 9.65 -13.22 4.83
C PRO A 369 9.57 -12.33 3.58
N TYR A 370 10.02 -12.77 2.43
CA TYR A 370 9.93 -12.19 1.09
C TYR A 370 10.73 -10.92 0.85
N GLN A 371 10.88 -10.03 1.82
CA GLN A 371 11.75 -8.86 1.71
C GLN A 371 13.21 -9.22 1.99
N ALA A 372 14.11 -8.51 1.33
CA ALA A 372 15.55 -8.69 1.53
C ALA A 372 15.98 -8.33 2.97
N PRO A 373 17.04 -8.95 3.50
CA PRO A 373 17.68 -8.51 4.73
C PRO A 373 18.03 -7.02 4.71
N PRO A 374 18.13 -6.38 5.87
CA PRO A 374 18.43 -4.94 5.90
C PRO A 374 19.79 -4.61 5.30
N ASN A 375 19.88 -3.43 4.69
CA ASN A 375 21.11 -2.91 4.13
C ASN A 375 22.04 -2.40 5.25
N GLY A 376 23.36 -2.53 5.06
CA GLY A 376 24.36 -1.94 5.97
C GLY A 376 24.77 -2.84 7.15
N ILE A 377 24.38 -4.13 7.12
CA ILE A 377 24.88 -5.14 8.08
C ILE A 377 26.10 -5.85 7.52
#